data_d817c7b5d93fc4e1a0d9c19bb0504f62
#
_entry.id   d817c7b5d93fc4e1a0d9c19bb0504f62
#
_cell.length_a   1.000
_cell.length_b   1.000
_cell.length_c   1.000
_cell.angle_alpha   90.00
_cell.angle_beta   90.00
_cell.angle_gamma   90.00
#
_symmetry.space_group_name_H-M   'P 1'
#
loop_
_entity.id
_entity.type
_entity.pdbx_description
1 polymer ?
#
loop_
_entity_poly.entity_id
_entity_poly.type
_entity_poly.pdbx_seq_one_letter_code
_entity_poly.pdbx_strand_id
1 'polypeptide(L)'
;MQLLEKYGAVVIRDRAKILLPTPRINSRAVKIMAQYQIKNVWFGAAAPLALMAGKLRKEGASNIVALSHGHEIWWARVPLLKIAFQKIVKSIDYLGYLGEFTKNEILNSSIKIKNQTEKFIQIAPGIDTNHFTPKPNNNGLVAKYQLEGRRVIVCVGRLVHRKGQDQLIKALPKILEQFPDAILLLVGEGPTKQMLFNTAKQAGVLAKVIFAGKVSHSALPDYICLGEVFAMPVRSRFAGLEVEGLGIVYLEASACGLPVVVGNSGGAVDAVLDQITGVLIDSSNVDQIAAAISNLLAKPDAAKQMGQAGRGWVIDNWQLDSWSKKFNKILIGD
;
A
#
# COMPACT_ATOMS: atom_id res chain seq x y z
N MET A 1 9.48 -5.79 -18.76
CA MET A 1 10.68 -5.57 -19.57
C MET A 1 10.40 -4.60 -20.70
N GLN A 2 9.45 -4.85 -21.59
CA GLN A 2 9.09 -3.95 -22.73
C GLN A 2 8.80 -2.49 -22.34
N LEU A 3 8.17 -2.21 -21.19
CA LEU A 3 7.89 -0.84 -20.74
C LEU A 3 9.16 -0.04 -20.43
N LEU A 4 10.17 -0.66 -19.82
CA LEU A 4 11.42 0.02 -19.45
C LEU A 4 12.29 0.31 -20.69
N GLU A 5 12.30 -0.61 -21.66
CA GLU A 5 13.01 -0.41 -22.92
C GLU A 5 12.40 0.73 -23.75
N LYS A 6 11.07 0.91 -23.69
CA LYS A 6 10.37 2.03 -24.34
C LYS A 6 10.85 3.40 -23.86
N TYR A 7 11.36 3.50 -22.62
CA TYR A 7 11.89 4.74 -22.03
C TYR A 7 13.43 4.81 -22.05
N GLY A 8 14.10 3.99 -22.85
CA GLY A 8 15.55 3.97 -22.94
C GLY A 8 16.28 3.43 -21.71
N ALA A 9 15.55 2.72 -20.83
CA ALA A 9 16.12 2.17 -19.61
C ALA A 9 16.92 0.88 -19.89
N VAL A 10 18.13 0.78 -19.35
CA VAL A 10 18.93 -0.44 -19.38
C VAL A 10 18.65 -1.28 -18.14
N VAL A 11 18.16 -2.50 -18.34
CA VAL A 11 17.83 -3.42 -17.23
C VAL A 11 18.93 -4.47 -17.06
N ILE A 12 19.69 -4.38 -15.97
CA ILE A 12 20.76 -5.32 -15.63
C ILE A 12 20.31 -6.20 -14.46
N ARG A 13 20.11 -7.49 -14.73
CA ARG A 13 19.68 -8.47 -13.72
C ARG A 13 20.88 -9.17 -13.08
N ASP A 14 20.75 -9.45 -11.78
CA ASP A 14 21.66 -10.35 -11.07
C ASP A 14 21.09 -11.78 -11.03
N ARG A 15 21.97 -12.78 -10.94
CA ARG A 15 21.60 -14.20 -10.81
C ARG A 15 21.11 -14.57 -9.40
N ALA A 16 21.38 -13.73 -8.40
CA ALA A 16 20.95 -13.96 -7.03
C ALA A 16 19.42 -13.87 -6.92
N LYS A 17 18.80 -14.83 -6.27
CA LYS A 17 17.35 -14.82 -5.99
C LYS A 17 16.94 -13.63 -5.11
N ILE A 18 17.83 -13.21 -4.22
CA ILE A 18 17.66 -12.05 -3.32
C ILE A 18 18.92 -11.21 -3.42
N LEU A 19 18.77 -9.91 -3.71
CA LEU A 19 19.86 -8.96 -3.71
C LEU A 19 20.20 -8.56 -2.27
N LEU A 20 21.44 -8.86 -1.85
CA LEU A 20 22.01 -8.45 -0.57
C LEU A 20 23.27 -7.64 -0.80
N PRO A 21 23.67 -6.73 0.11
CA PRO A 21 24.84 -5.86 -0.04
C PRO A 21 26.17 -6.63 0.18
N THR A 22 26.35 -7.73 -0.54
CA THR A 22 27.57 -8.55 -0.51
C THR A 22 28.74 -7.85 -1.23
N PRO A 23 30.02 -8.21 -0.96
CA PRO A 23 31.16 -7.67 -1.68
C PRO A 23 31.04 -7.80 -3.21
N ARG A 24 30.49 -8.93 -3.70
CA ARG A 24 30.24 -9.17 -5.12
C ARG A 24 29.24 -8.17 -5.71
N ILE A 25 28.10 -7.96 -5.05
CA ILE A 25 27.07 -7.02 -5.49
C ILE A 25 27.58 -5.58 -5.43
N ASN A 26 28.31 -5.22 -4.36
CA ASN A 26 28.97 -3.92 -4.26
C ASN A 26 29.92 -3.65 -5.44
N SER A 27 30.84 -4.60 -5.75
CA SER A 27 31.79 -4.45 -6.85
C SER A 27 31.08 -4.35 -8.21
N ARG A 28 29.97 -5.10 -8.39
CA ARG A 28 29.18 -5.04 -9.60
C ARG A 28 28.47 -3.68 -9.75
N ALA A 29 27.89 -3.16 -8.68
CA ALA A 29 27.26 -1.84 -8.68
C ALA A 29 28.27 -0.73 -9.04
N VAL A 30 29.47 -0.76 -8.45
CA VAL A 30 30.55 0.18 -8.78
C VAL A 30 30.94 0.10 -10.25
N LYS A 31 31.11 -1.11 -10.81
CA LYS A 31 31.43 -1.28 -12.24
C LYS A 31 30.33 -0.70 -13.14
N ILE A 32 29.05 -0.91 -12.81
CA ILE A 32 27.92 -0.35 -13.55
C ILE A 32 27.93 1.17 -13.45
N MET A 33 28.16 1.75 -12.26
CA MET A 33 28.29 3.20 -12.08
C MET A 33 29.37 3.79 -12.96
N ALA A 34 30.56 3.20 -13.00
CA ALA A 34 31.69 3.65 -13.83
C ALA A 34 31.35 3.53 -15.33
N GLN A 35 30.81 2.38 -15.75
CA GLN A 35 30.44 2.11 -17.15
C GLN A 35 29.44 3.12 -17.73
N TYR A 36 28.45 3.50 -16.94
CA TYR A 36 27.35 4.38 -17.36
C TYR A 36 27.49 5.80 -16.81
N GLN A 37 28.61 6.14 -16.15
CA GLN A 37 28.87 7.44 -15.54
C GLN A 37 27.76 7.93 -14.59
N ILE A 38 27.19 6.98 -13.82
CA ILE A 38 26.06 7.23 -12.92
C ILE A 38 26.55 8.03 -11.71
N LYS A 39 25.89 9.16 -11.44
CA LYS A 39 26.12 10.00 -10.24
C LYS A 39 24.94 9.97 -9.27
N ASN A 40 23.73 9.78 -9.76
CA ASN A 40 22.53 9.73 -8.94
C ASN A 40 22.08 8.29 -8.74
N VAL A 41 21.91 7.86 -7.50
CA VAL A 41 21.59 6.49 -7.14
C VAL A 41 20.28 6.43 -6.36
N TRP A 42 19.39 5.56 -6.78
CA TRP A 42 18.17 5.28 -6.06
C TRP A 42 18.14 3.82 -5.58
N PHE A 43 17.93 3.64 -4.27
CA PHE A 43 17.60 2.36 -3.68
C PHE A 43 16.09 2.25 -3.54
N GLY A 44 15.45 1.39 -4.33
CA GLY A 44 14.01 1.14 -4.27
C GLY A 44 13.52 0.55 -2.93
N ALA A 45 14.46 0.04 -2.10
CA ALA A 45 14.24 -0.30 -0.69
C ALA A 45 15.50 0.09 0.10
N ALA A 46 15.34 0.84 1.19
CA ALA A 46 16.48 1.35 1.96
C ALA A 46 17.27 0.21 2.61
N ALA A 47 16.60 -0.68 3.29
CA ALA A 47 17.26 -1.80 3.96
C ALA A 47 17.01 -3.12 3.23
N PRO A 48 18.05 -3.96 3.04
CA PRO A 48 19.46 -3.78 3.46
C PRO A 48 20.35 -3.11 2.39
N LEU A 49 19.85 -2.87 1.17
CA LEU A 49 20.70 -2.53 0.01
C LEU A 49 21.45 -1.20 0.17
N ALA A 50 20.86 -0.19 0.79
CA ALA A 50 21.51 1.10 0.98
C ALA A 50 22.70 1.06 1.98
N LEU A 51 23.02 -0.10 2.57
CA LEU A 51 24.33 -0.30 3.23
C LEU A 51 25.49 -0.13 2.25
N MET A 52 25.25 -0.24 0.94
CA MET A 52 26.23 0.04 -0.10
C MET A 52 26.48 1.54 -0.32
N ALA A 53 25.61 2.43 0.13
CA ALA A 53 25.61 3.86 -0.16
C ALA A 53 26.99 4.51 0.14
N GLY A 54 27.57 4.21 1.30
CA GLY A 54 28.88 4.75 1.67
C GLY A 54 30.03 4.37 0.73
N LYS A 55 29.97 3.17 0.11
CA LYS A 55 30.94 2.76 -0.90
C LYS A 55 30.66 3.45 -2.24
N LEU A 56 29.41 3.47 -2.68
CA LEU A 56 29.03 4.13 -3.94
C LEU A 56 29.34 5.64 -3.91
N ARG A 57 29.21 6.28 -2.74
CA ARG A 57 29.63 7.67 -2.55
C ARG A 57 31.12 7.88 -2.78
N LYS A 58 31.98 6.99 -2.25
CA LYS A 58 33.42 7.05 -2.45
C LYS A 58 33.83 6.84 -3.92
N GLU A 59 32.98 6.16 -4.67
CA GLU A 59 33.20 5.86 -6.10
C GLU A 59 32.51 6.89 -7.02
N GLY A 60 32.05 8.03 -6.47
CA GLY A 60 31.57 9.17 -7.24
C GLY A 60 30.04 9.38 -7.30
N ALA A 61 29.26 8.66 -6.51
CA ALA A 61 27.83 8.98 -6.37
C ALA A 61 27.68 10.32 -5.65
N SER A 62 26.99 11.29 -6.28
CA SER A 62 26.79 12.63 -5.75
C SER A 62 25.46 12.78 -5.03
N ASN A 63 24.41 12.07 -5.46
CA ASN A 63 23.08 12.06 -4.82
C ASN A 63 22.58 10.63 -4.63
N ILE A 64 22.25 10.27 -3.41
CA ILE A 64 21.80 8.92 -3.04
C ILE A 64 20.50 9.00 -2.29
N VAL A 65 19.44 8.49 -2.91
CA VAL A 65 18.09 8.42 -2.35
C VAL A 65 17.73 6.98 -2.02
N ALA A 66 17.15 6.73 -0.86
CA ALA A 66 16.67 5.40 -0.47
C ALA A 66 15.20 5.48 -0.04
N LEU A 67 14.37 4.53 -0.45
CA LEU A 67 12.93 4.53 -0.16
C LEU A 67 12.59 3.54 0.95
N SER A 68 11.82 3.99 1.93
CA SER A 68 11.23 3.16 2.99
C SER A 68 9.80 2.79 2.63
N HIS A 69 9.47 1.49 2.73
CA HIS A 69 8.14 0.94 2.49
C HIS A 69 7.42 0.52 3.78
N GLY A 70 7.97 0.87 4.95
CA GLY A 70 7.42 0.50 6.25
C GLY A 70 8.13 -0.68 6.92
N HIS A 71 8.75 -1.61 6.19
CA HIS A 71 9.51 -2.69 6.80
C HIS A 71 10.82 -2.20 7.47
N GLU A 72 11.28 -1.02 7.14
CA GLU A 72 12.42 -0.34 7.79
C GLU A 72 12.14 0.03 9.25
N ILE A 73 10.88 0.11 9.69
CA ILE A 73 10.48 0.26 11.09
C ILE A 73 11.10 -0.85 11.94
N TRP A 74 11.07 -2.07 11.47
CA TRP A 74 11.69 -3.21 12.12
C TRP A 74 13.22 -3.08 12.21
N TRP A 75 13.88 -2.62 11.10
CA TRP A 75 15.31 -2.29 11.12
C TRP A 75 15.64 -1.20 12.13
N ALA A 76 14.79 -0.21 12.25
CA ALA A 76 14.98 0.88 13.19
C ALA A 76 14.79 0.47 14.67
N ARG A 77 13.97 -0.57 14.96
CA ARG A 77 13.63 -1.02 16.32
C ARG A 77 14.53 -2.14 16.86
N VAL A 78 14.95 -3.10 16.04
CA VAL A 78 15.74 -4.25 16.47
C VAL A 78 17.21 -3.83 16.70
N PRO A 79 17.83 -4.08 17.87
CA PRO A 79 19.11 -3.48 18.29
C PRO A 79 20.25 -3.55 17.28
N LEU A 80 20.58 -4.74 16.76
CA LEU A 80 21.69 -4.91 15.80
C LEU A 80 21.35 -4.30 14.42
N LEU A 81 20.10 -4.45 13.97
CA LEU A 81 19.65 -3.88 12.71
C LEU A 81 19.57 -2.36 12.78
N LYS A 82 19.24 -1.80 13.94
CA LYS A 82 19.24 -0.35 14.22
C LYS A 82 20.60 0.30 13.96
N ILE A 83 21.69 -0.36 14.36
CA ILE A 83 23.04 0.14 14.08
C ILE A 83 23.31 0.17 12.56
N ALA A 84 22.93 -0.88 11.86
CA ALA A 84 23.05 -0.95 10.40
C ALA A 84 22.17 0.12 9.72
N PHE A 85 20.95 0.33 10.21
CA PHE A 85 20.03 1.33 9.67
C PHE A 85 20.51 2.77 9.92
N GLN A 86 21.09 3.07 11.10
CA GLN A 86 21.75 4.35 11.37
C GLN A 86 22.90 4.62 10.38
N LYS A 87 23.67 3.57 10.02
CA LYS A 87 24.72 3.69 9.00
C LYS A 87 24.13 4.00 7.62
N ILE A 88 22.99 3.40 7.27
CA ILE A 88 22.28 3.72 6.02
C ILE A 88 21.90 5.20 6.03
N VAL A 89 21.15 5.67 7.02
CA VAL A 89 20.65 7.06 7.10
C VAL A 89 21.82 8.06 7.06
N LYS A 90 22.94 7.75 7.70
CA LYS A 90 24.15 8.60 7.64
C LYS A 90 24.73 8.72 6.24
N SER A 91 24.64 7.66 5.42
CA SER A 91 25.35 7.54 4.13
C SER A 91 24.54 7.99 2.91
N ILE A 92 23.23 8.20 3.06
CA ILE A 92 22.33 8.69 2.01
C ILE A 92 22.06 10.19 2.17
N ASP A 93 21.59 10.83 1.10
CA ASP A 93 21.14 12.23 1.14
C ASP A 93 19.69 12.32 1.57
N TYR A 94 18.81 11.47 1.01
CA TYR A 94 17.40 11.45 1.38
C TYR A 94 16.91 10.03 1.66
N LEU A 95 16.12 9.92 2.74
CA LEU A 95 15.28 8.75 3.04
C LEU A 95 13.84 9.10 2.68
N GLY A 96 13.37 8.54 1.58
CA GLY A 96 11.97 8.64 1.18
C GLY A 96 11.08 7.79 2.09
N TYR A 97 9.97 8.35 2.56
CA TYR A 97 8.93 7.63 3.28
C TYR A 97 7.58 7.78 2.58
N LEU A 98 6.68 6.80 2.75
CA LEU A 98 5.39 6.79 2.05
C LEU A 98 4.38 7.70 2.75
N GLY A 99 4.24 7.59 4.08
CA GLY A 99 3.30 8.31 4.91
C GLY A 99 3.91 8.69 6.26
N GLU A 100 3.28 9.61 6.98
CA GLU A 100 3.77 10.17 8.25
C GLU A 100 3.95 9.11 9.34
N PHE A 101 3.10 8.08 9.36
CA PHE A 101 3.25 6.95 10.29
C PHE A 101 4.65 6.34 10.18
N THR A 102 5.09 5.97 8.98
CA THR A 102 6.40 5.34 8.75
C THR A 102 7.55 6.26 9.16
N LYS A 103 7.48 7.55 8.83
CA LYS A 103 8.45 8.57 9.22
C LYS A 103 8.56 8.66 10.76
N ASN A 104 7.43 8.82 11.43
CA ASN A 104 7.40 9.01 12.88
C ASN A 104 7.94 7.78 13.63
N GLU A 105 7.57 6.58 13.19
CA GLU A 105 8.09 5.34 13.76
C GLU A 105 9.62 5.21 13.62
N ILE A 106 10.16 5.60 12.49
CA ILE A 106 11.61 5.57 12.25
C ILE A 106 12.31 6.64 13.07
N LEU A 107 11.83 7.89 13.06
CA LEU A 107 12.43 8.99 13.80
C LEU A 107 12.44 8.74 15.32
N ASN A 108 11.36 8.21 15.86
CA ASN A 108 11.22 7.91 17.28
C ASN A 108 12.03 6.70 17.74
N SER A 109 12.56 5.89 16.81
CA SER A 109 13.35 4.72 17.14
C SER A 109 14.71 5.03 17.75
N SER A 110 15.31 6.20 17.45
CA SER A 110 16.65 6.57 17.88
C SER A 110 16.92 8.05 17.76
N ILE A 111 17.51 8.65 18.83
CA ILE A 111 17.97 10.06 18.80
C ILE A 111 18.97 10.33 17.67
N LYS A 112 19.83 9.37 17.33
CA LYS A 112 20.79 9.51 16.22
C LYS A 112 20.12 9.61 14.86
N ILE A 113 18.95 8.99 14.68
CA ILE A 113 18.14 9.09 13.47
C ILE A 113 17.33 10.39 13.52
N LYS A 114 16.74 10.71 14.68
CA LYS A 114 15.96 11.94 14.89
C LYS A 114 16.76 13.19 14.57
N ASN A 115 18.07 13.20 14.88
CA ASN A 115 18.97 14.32 14.56
C ASN A 115 19.30 14.47 13.07
N GLN A 116 18.71 13.66 12.19
CA GLN A 116 18.86 13.70 10.73
C GLN A 116 17.50 13.86 10.03
N THR A 117 16.54 14.54 10.70
CA THR A 117 15.17 14.73 10.21
C THR A 117 15.14 15.42 8.85
N GLU A 118 16.10 16.29 8.56
CA GLU A 118 16.25 17.01 7.30
C GLU A 118 16.41 16.09 6.08
N LYS A 119 16.88 14.85 6.30
CA LYS A 119 17.01 13.85 5.24
C LYS A 119 15.69 13.13 4.91
N PHE A 120 14.68 13.27 5.77
CA PHE A 120 13.40 12.57 5.58
C PHE A 120 12.50 13.36 4.66
N ILE A 121 12.14 12.77 3.54
CA ILE A 121 11.29 13.40 2.54
C ILE A 121 10.15 12.46 2.14
N GLN A 122 8.93 12.98 2.04
CA GLN A 122 7.83 12.17 1.56
C GLN A 122 7.97 11.90 0.07
N ILE A 123 8.02 10.62 -0.30
CA ILE A 123 8.01 10.12 -1.67
C ILE A 123 6.99 8.97 -1.68
N ALA A 124 5.77 9.28 -2.05
CA ALA A 124 4.70 8.30 -2.12
C ALA A 124 4.54 7.76 -3.55
N PRO A 125 4.07 6.52 -3.72
CA PRO A 125 3.59 6.06 -5.00
C PRO A 125 2.34 6.86 -5.36
N GLY A 126 2.37 7.59 -6.46
CA GLY A 126 1.20 8.33 -6.93
C GLY A 126 0.12 7.40 -7.46
N ILE A 127 -1.09 7.91 -7.56
CA ILE A 127 -2.25 7.24 -8.16
C ILE A 127 -2.48 7.80 -9.56
N ASP A 128 -2.57 6.90 -10.55
CA ASP A 128 -3.07 7.27 -11.88
C ASP A 128 -4.59 7.44 -11.82
N THR A 129 -5.04 8.66 -11.58
CA THR A 129 -6.47 8.98 -11.44
C THR A 129 -7.25 8.97 -12.76
N ASN A 130 -6.57 8.79 -13.89
CA ASN A 130 -7.20 8.51 -15.19
C ASN A 130 -7.50 7.01 -15.32
N HIS A 131 -6.64 6.18 -14.77
CA HIS A 131 -6.83 4.73 -14.72
C HIS A 131 -7.82 4.34 -13.62
N PHE A 132 -7.58 4.80 -12.38
CA PHE A 132 -8.51 4.66 -11.26
C PHE A 132 -9.50 5.82 -11.25
N THR A 133 -10.63 5.61 -11.89
CA THR A 133 -11.70 6.60 -12.04
C THR A 133 -13.06 5.92 -11.87
N PRO A 134 -14.09 6.64 -11.39
CA PRO A 134 -15.44 6.10 -11.34
C PRO A 134 -15.88 5.61 -12.73
N LYS A 135 -16.39 4.40 -12.77
CA LYS A 135 -16.91 3.77 -14.00
C LYS A 135 -18.28 3.18 -13.72
N PRO A 136 -19.16 3.08 -14.72
CA PRO A 136 -20.33 2.25 -14.61
C PRO A 136 -19.91 0.79 -14.37
N ASN A 137 -20.75 0.02 -13.67
CA ASN A 137 -20.48 -1.37 -13.40
C ASN A 137 -20.25 -2.15 -14.70
N ASN A 138 -19.20 -2.94 -14.72
CA ASN A 138 -18.91 -3.82 -15.83
C ASN A 138 -19.93 -4.95 -15.89
N ASN A 139 -20.87 -4.88 -16.85
CA ASN A 139 -21.97 -5.85 -16.99
C ASN A 139 -21.46 -7.30 -17.11
N GLY A 140 -20.32 -7.54 -17.74
CA GLY A 140 -19.71 -8.87 -17.82
C GLY A 140 -19.29 -9.41 -16.44
N LEU A 141 -18.76 -8.54 -15.56
CA LEU A 141 -18.42 -8.91 -14.19
C LEU A 141 -19.66 -9.02 -13.30
N VAL A 142 -20.65 -8.16 -13.49
CA VAL A 142 -21.94 -8.23 -12.79
C VAL A 142 -22.61 -9.57 -13.07
N ALA A 143 -22.73 -9.96 -14.34
CA ALA A 143 -23.31 -11.25 -14.73
C ALA A 143 -22.47 -12.44 -14.23
N LYS A 144 -21.12 -12.36 -14.38
CA LYS A 144 -20.19 -13.41 -13.94
C LYS A 144 -20.35 -13.76 -12.48
N TYR A 145 -20.55 -12.75 -11.63
CA TYR A 145 -20.62 -12.91 -10.17
C TYR A 145 -22.06 -12.79 -9.63
N GLN A 146 -23.07 -12.70 -10.49
CA GLN A 146 -24.49 -12.59 -10.12
C GLN A 146 -24.75 -11.43 -9.14
N LEU A 147 -24.25 -10.24 -9.50
CA LEU A 147 -24.29 -9.06 -8.64
C LEU A 147 -25.49 -8.13 -8.92
N GLU A 148 -26.38 -8.48 -9.85
CA GLU A 148 -27.60 -7.70 -10.10
C GLU A 148 -28.43 -7.50 -8.82
N GLY A 149 -28.70 -6.25 -8.48
CA GLY A 149 -29.46 -5.90 -7.28
C GLY A 149 -28.78 -6.23 -5.96
N ARG A 150 -27.45 -6.52 -5.97
CA ARG A 150 -26.69 -6.83 -4.76
C ARG A 150 -25.94 -5.57 -4.25
N ARG A 151 -25.84 -5.49 -2.92
CA ARG A 151 -25.01 -4.50 -2.24
C ARG A 151 -23.60 -5.06 -2.11
N VAL A 152 -22.64 -4.51 -2.82
CA VAL A 152 -21.29 -5.09 -2.91
C VAL A 152 -20.32 -4.37 -1.99
N ILE A 153 -19.71 -5.14 -1.07
CA ILE A 153 -18.57 -4.71 -0.26
C ILE A 153 -17.33 -5.27 -0.92
N VAL A 154 -16.44 -4.42 -1.45
CA VAL A 154 -15.23 -4.86 -2.13
C VAL A 154 -14.00 -4.76 -1.22
N CYS A 155 -13.16 -5.78 -1.25
CA CYS A 155 -11.86 -5.81 -0.59
C CYS A 155 -10.79 -6.27 -1.57
N VAL A 156 -9.80 -5.44 -1.82
CA VAL A 156 -8.70 -5.73 -2.74
C VAL A 156 -7.39 -5.84 -2.00
N GLY A 157 -6.67 -6.93 -2.21
CA GLY A 157 -5.34 -7.08 -1.66
C GLY A 157 -4.86 -8.53 -1.58
N ARG A 158 -3.58 -8.68 -1.28
CA ARG A 158 -3.02 -10.01 -1.02
C ARG A 158 -3.74 -10.67 0.16
N LEU A 159 -4.13 -11.93 0.02
CA LEU A 159 -4.78 -12.68 1.10
C LEU A 159 -3.73 -13.11 2.13
N VAL A 160 -3.54 -12.25 3.14
CA VAL A 160 -2.61 -12.44 4.27
C VAL A 160 -3.22 -11.89 5.55
N HIS A 161 -2.84 -12.44 6.69
CA HIS A 161 -3.46 -12.13 7.99
C HIS A 161 -3.56 -10.64 8.32
N ARG A 162 -2.52 -9.83 7.97
CA ARG A 162 -2.53 -8.39 8.29
C ARG A 162 -3.58 -7.59 7.52
N LYS A 163 -4.11 -8.11 6.40
CA LYS A 163 -5.12 -7.43 5.58
C LYS A 163 -6.54 -7.52 6.13
N GLY A 164 -6.78 -8.38 7.12
CA GLY A 164 -8.02 -8.40 7.89
C GLY A 164 -9.26 -8.96 7.16
N GLN A 165 -9.10 -9.65 6.01
CA GLN A 165 -10.24 -10.25 5.31
C GLN A 165 -11.03 -11.22 6.18
N ASP A 166 -10.38 -11.89 7.14
CA ASP A 166 -11.04 -12.75 8.13
C ASP A 166 -11.99 -11.98 9.05
N GLN A 167 -11.67 -10.74 9.39
CA GLN A 167 -12.53 -9.89 10.21
C GLN A 167 -13.75 -9.39 9.41
N LEU A 168 -13.59 -9.08 8.13
CA LEU A 168 -14.72 -8.77 7.24
C LEU A 168 -15.70 -9.94 7.13
N ILE A 169 -15.16 -11.16 6.96
CA ILE A 169 -15.99 -12.38 6.90
C ILE A 169 -16.74 -12.57 8.21
N LYS A 170 -16.12 -12.34 9.37
CA LYS A 170 -16.76 -12.43 10.69
C LYS A 170 -17.80 -11.33 10.93
N ALA A 171 -17.62 -10.16 10.33
CA ALA A 171 -18.57 -9.05 10.41
C ALA A 171 -19.80 -9.26 9.51
N LEU A 172 -19.66 -10.07 8.44
CA LEU A 172 -20.70 -10.24 7.43
C LEU A 172 -22.03 -10.75 7.96
N PRO A 173 -22.13 -11.71 8.92
CA PRO A 173 -23.42 -12.12 9.49
C PRO A 173 -24.25 -10.94 10.00
N LYS A 174 -23.65 -10.01 10.77
CA LYS A 174 -24.34 -8.82 11.29
C LYS A 174 -24.76 -7.84 10.21
N ILE A 175 -23.95 -7.71 9.14
CA ILE A 175 -24.31 -6.88 7.98
C ILE A 175 -25.52 -7.48 7.27
N LEU A 176 -25.56 -8.81 7.12
CA LEU A 176 -26.65 -9.54 6.45
C LEU A 176 -27.99 -9.49 7.19
N GLU A 177 -27.99 -9.24 8.51
CA GLU A 177 -29.22 -8.99 9.28
C GLU A 177 -29.98 -7.75 8.74
N GLN A 178 -29.26 -6.71 8.31
CA GLN A 178 -29.84 -5.47 7.79
C GLN A 178 -29.86 -5.45 6.25
N PHE A 179 -28.91 -6.07 5.61
CA PHE A 179 -28.73 -6.10 4.16
C PHE A 179 -28.56 -7.54 3.66
N PRO A 180 -29.66 -8.33 3.58
CA PRO A 180 -29.61 -9.74 3.21
C PRO A 180 -29.11 -9.98 1.77
N ASP A 181 -29.10 -8.94 0.95
CA ASP A 181 -28.56 -8.91 -0.42
C ASP A 181 -27.09 -8.52 -0.50
N ALA A 182 -26.41 -8.22 0.63
CA ALA A 182 -25.00 -7.89 0.65
C ALA A 182 -24.11 -9.05 0.21
N ILE A 183 -23.05 -8.72 -0.54
CA ILE A 183 -22.02 -9.63 -1.01
C ILE A 183 -20.64 -9.06 -0.65
N LEU A 184 -19.77 -9.89 -0.12
CA LEU A 184 -18.36 -9.58 0.09
C LEU A 184 -17.52 -10.09 -1.09
N LEU A 185 -16.97 -9.19 -1.90
CA LEU A 185 -16.10 -9.50 -3.03
C LEU A 185 -14.62 -9.36 -2.62
N LEU A 186 -13.92 -10.48 -2.50
CA LEU A 186 -12.49 -10.55 -2.17
C LEU A 186 -11.67 -10.69 -3.46
N VAL A 187 -10.92 -9.65 -3.80
CA VAL A 187 -10.07 -9.60 -5.00
C VAL A 187 -8.61 -9.75 -4.59
N GLY A 188 -7.98 -10.82 -5.03
CA GLY A 188 -6.58 -11.13 -4.74
C GLY A 188 -6.33 -12.60 -4.45
N GLU A 189 -5.07 -12.93 -4.26
CA GLU A 189 -4.61 -14.28 -3.92
C GLU A 189 -3.62 -14.21 -2.75
N GLY A 190 -3.44 -15.32 -2.05
CA GLY A 190 -2.48 -15.42 -0.97
C GLY A 190 -2.62 -16.67 -0.11
N PRO A 191 -1.67 -16.89 0.81
CA PRO A 191 -1.59 -18.12 1.60
C PRO A 191 -2.76 -18.33 2.55
N THR A 192 -3.53 -17.29 2.89
CA THR A 192 -4.67 -17.43 3.82
C THR A 192 -5.99 -17.78 3.12
N LYS A 193 -6.01 -17.98 1.79
CA LYS A 193 -7.25 -18.27 1.03
C LYS A 193 -8.07 -19.40 1.64
N GLN A 194 -7.43 -20.55 1.92
CA GLN A 194 -8.14 -21.69 2.50
C GLN A 194 -8.68 -21.41 3.91
N MET A 195 -7.93 -20.68 4.72
CA MET A 195 -8.38 -20.24 6.05
C MET A 195 -9.60 -19.33 5.95
N LEU A 196 -9.59 -18.35 5.01
CA LEU A 196 -10.72 -17.45 4.77
C LEU A 196 -11.97 -18.21 4.30
N PHE A 197 -11.80 -19.20 3.40
CA PHE A 197 -12.89 -20.07 2.97
C PHE A 197 -13.52 -20.82 4.16
N ASN A 198 -12.68 -21.41 5.01
CA ASN A 198 -13.14 -22.11 6.21
C ASN A 198 -13.83 -21.16 7.20
N THR A 199 -13.32 -19.94 7.36
CA THR A 199 -13.94 -18.90 8.20
C THR A 199 -15.34 -18.54 7.68
N ALA A 200 -15.50 -18.37 6.37
CA ALA A 200 -16.79 -18.07 5.75
C ALA A 200 -17.80 -19.24 5.92
N LYS A 201 -17.32 -20.47 5.83
CA LYS A 201 -18.13 -21.68 6.08
C LYS A 201 -18.59 -21.75 7.54
N GLN A 202 -17.68 -21.54 8.49
CA GLN A 202 -17.98 -21.55 9.93
C GLN A 202 -18.94 -20.44 10.34
N ALA A 203 -18.82 -19.27 9.73
CA ALA A 203 -19.72 -18.14 9.94
C ALA A 203 -21.10 -18.29 9.22
N GLY A 204 -21.30 -19.35 8.43
CA GLY A 204 -22.54 -19.58 7.69
C GLY A 204 -22.76 -18.64 6.49
N VAL A 205 -21.72 -17.92 6.07
CA VAL A 205 -21.83 -16.87 5.04
C VAL A 205 -21.11 -17.18 3.73
N LEU A 206 -20.69 -18.44 3.54
CA LEU A 206 -19.88 -18.81 2.37
C LEU A 206 -20.53 -18.43 1.02
N ALA A 207 -21.87 -18.56 0.92
CA ALA A 207 -22.62 -18.17 -0.28
C ALA A 207 -22.68 -16.66 -0.53
N LYS A 208 -22.23 -15.84 0.45
CA LYS A 208 -22.20 -14.38 0.39
C LYS A 208 -20.76 -13.85 0.21
N VAL A 209 -19.76 -14.73 0.08
CA VAL A 209 -18.36 -14.35 -0.11
C VAL A 209 -17.85 -14.85 -1.47
N ILE A 210 -17.45 -13.93 -2.32
CA ILE A 210 -16.90 -14.22 -3.64
C ILE A 210 -15.38 -14.08 -3.58
N PHE A 211 -14.65 -15.13 -3.93
CA PHE A 211 -13.20 -15.14 -4.08
C PHE A 211 -12.86 -14.95 -5.57
N ALA A 212 -12.68 -13.70 -6.01
CA ALA A 212 -12.43 -13.37 -7.41
C ALA A 212 -11.06 -13.83 -7.92
N GLY A 213 -10.13 -14.13 -7.01
CA GLY A 213 -8.76 -14.46 -7.37
C GLY A 213 -7.92 -13.25 -7.75
N LYS A 214 -6.71 -13.51 -8.28
CA LYS A 214 -5.78 -12.47 -8.74
C LYS A 214 -6.28 -11.87 -10.05
N VAL A 215 -6.30 -10.55 -10.13
CA VAL A 215 -6.63 -9.78 -11.34
C VAL A 215 -5.42 -8.97 -11.82
N SER A 216 -5.42 -8.58 -13.10
CA SER A 216 -4.39 -7.68 -13.62
C SER A 216 -4.61 -6.27 -13.08
N HIS A 217 -3.53 -5.48 -12.99
CA HIS A 217 -3.63 -4.08 -12.59
C HIS A 217 -4.56 -3.29 -13.54
N SER A 218 -4.53 -3.59 -14.83
CA SER A 218 -5.39 -2.95 -15.82
C SER A 218 -6.88 -3.21 -15.62
N ALA A 219 -7.25 -4.36 -15.06
CA ALA A 219 -8.66 -4.71 -14.79
C ALA A 219 -9.11 -4.28 -13.38
N LEU A 220 -8.17 -3.89 -12.50
CA LEU A 220 -8.47 -3.64 -11.10
C LEU A 220 -9.53 -2.55 -10.85
N PRO A 221 -9.55 -1.42 -11.60
CA PRO A 221 -10.61 -0.42 -11.43
C PRO A 221 -12.02 -0.98 -11.67
N ASP A 222 -12.18 -1.89 -12.64
CA ASP A 222 -13.49 -2.49 -12.94
C ASP A 222 -14.00 -3.34 -11.77
N TYR A 223 -13.10 -4.02 -11.04
CA TYR A 223 -13.47 -4.76 -9.84
C TYR A 223 -13.76 -3.86 -8.65
N ILE A 224 -12.99 -2.77 -8.47
CA ILE A 224 -13.23 -1.79 -7.41
C ILE A 224 -14.60 -1.12 -7.62
N CYS A 225 -14.90 -0.70 -8.83
CA CYS A 225 -16.16 -0.02 -9.17
C CYS A 225 -17.42 -0.90 -9.05
N LEU A 226 -17.29 -2.24 -8.87
CA LEU A 226 -18.42 -3.08 -8.51
C LEU A 226 -18.93 -2.82 -7.08
N GLY A 227 -18.06 -2.25 -6.22
CA GLY A 227 -18.37 -2.00 -4.81
C GLY A 227 -19.19 -0.73 -4.58
N GLU A 228 -20.02 -0.76 -3.54
CA GLU A 228 -20.61 0.44 -2.94
C GLU A 228 -19.73 0.98 -1.80
N VAL A 229 -19.02 0.06 -1.13
CA VAL A 229 -18.07 0.35 -0.05
C VAL A 229 -16.81 -0.45 -0.29
N PHE A 230 -15.66 0.19 -0.17
CA PHE A 230 -14.38 -0.50 -0.08
C PHE A 230 -14.05 -0.74 1.39
N ALA A 231 -13.74 -1.97 1.79
CA ALA A 231 -13.41 -2.27 3.17
C ALA A 231 -12.19 -3.19 3.27
N MET A 232 -11.18 -2.78 4.05
CA MET A 232 -10.03 -3.63 4.39
C MET A 232 -9.54 -3.29 5.80
N PRO A 233 -9.97 -4.01 6.84
CA PRO A 233 -9.60 -3.76 8.23
C PRO A 233 -8.19 -4.27 8.52
N VAL A 234 -7.17 -3.58 7.98
CA VAL A 234 -5.77 -3.93 8.21
C VAL A 234 -5.40 -3.86 9.67
N ARG A 235 -4.50 -4.72 10.11
CA ARG A 235 -3.99 -4.75 11.48
C ARG A 235 -2.48 -4.97 11.53
N SER A 236 -1.85 -4.36 12.50
CA SER A 236 -0.45 -4.64 12.84
C SER A 236 -0.33 -5.99 13.54
N ARG A 237 0.79 -6.66 13.33
CA ARG A 237 1.10 -7.96 13.92
C ARG A 237 2.50 -7.96 14.50
N PHE A 238 2.81 -8.95 15.34
CA PHE A 238 4.12 -9.11 15.96
C PHE A 238 4.61 -7.82 16.65
N ALA A 239 3.76 -7.26 17.52
CA ALA A 239 4.05 -6.02 18.25
C ALA A 239 4.48 -4.84 17.33
N GLY A 240 3.83 -4.72 16.15
CA GLY A 240 4.12 -3.65 15.19
C GLY A 240 5.34 -3.90 14.30
N LEU A 241 5.85 -5.13 14.24
CA LEU A 241 6.90 -5.50 13.28
C LEU A 241 6.33 -5.78 11.87
N GLU A 242 5.09 -6.23 11.76
CA GLU A 242 4.39 -6.37 10.49
C GLU A 242 3.26 -5.35 10.41
N VAL A 243 3.48 -4.28 9.64
CA VAL A 243 2.55 -3.16 9.48
C VAL A 243 2.19 -2.91 8.02
N GLU A 244 1.07 -2.22 7.77
CA GLU A 244 0.79 -1.62 6.48
C GLU A 244 1.67 -0.37 6.29
N GLY A 245 2.34 -0.24 5.13
CA GLY A 245 3.24 0.91 4.88
C GLY A 245 2.49 2.19 4.52
N LEU A 246 1.43 2.10 3.72
CA LEU A 246 0.55 3.21 3.34
C LEU A 246 -0.86 2.71 3.00
N GLY A 247 -0.98 1.52 2.37
CA GLY A 247 -2.29 1.04 1.90
C GLY A 247 -2.76 1.74 0.62
N ILE A 248 -1.93 1.74 -0.42
CA ILE A 248 -2.23 2.37 -1.72
C ILE A 248 -3.61 2.01 -2.28
N VAL A 249 -4.10 0.82 -1.98
CA VAL A 249 -5.40 0.33 -2.46
C VAL A 249 -6.60 1.15 -1.92
N TYR A 250 -6.47 1.79 -0.77
CA TYR A 250 -7.50 2.73 -0.29
C TYR A 250 -7.54 3.99 -1.15
N LEU A 251 -6.36 4.50 -1.54
CA LEU A 251 -6.27 5.63 -2.46
C LEU A 251 -6.80 5.27 -3.85
N GLU A 252 -6.55 4.04 -4.33
CA GLU A 252 -7.10 3.51 -5.58
C GLU A 252 -8.64 3.42 -5.51
N ALA A 253 -9.19 2.95 -4.40
CA ALA A 253 -10.63 2.88 -4.17
C ALA A 253 -11.27 4.28 -4.05
N SER A 254 -10.64 5.19 -3.31
CA SER A 254 -11.07 6.59 -3.23
C SER A 254 -11.00 7.28 -4.60
N ALA A 255 -9.96 7.02 -5.41
CA ALA A 255 -9.87 7.52 -6.78
C ALA A 255 -11.02 7.02 -7.67
N CYS A 256 -11.50 5.80 -7.44
CA CYS A 256 -12.72 5.24 -8.06
C CYS A 256 -14.03 5.80 -7.46
N GLY A 257 -13.95 6.71 -6.47
CA GLY A 257 -15.12 7.35 -5.88
C GLY A 257 -15.83 6.54 -4.79
N LEU A 258 -15.20 5.51 -4.23
CA LEU A 258 -15.78 4.72 -3.15
C LEU A 258 -15.43 5.30 -1.77
N PRO A 259 -16.35 5.29 -0.81
CA PRO A 259 -16.02 5.46 0.60
C PRO A 259 -15.19 4.27 1.08
N VAL A 260 -14.19 4.51 1.92
CA VAL A 260 -13.28 3.46 2.40
C VAL A 260 -13.44 3.21 3.90
N VAL A 261 -13.50 1.92 4.31
CA VAL A 261 -13.43 1.49 5.71
C VAL A 261 -12.05 0.91 5.96
N VAL A 262 -11.29 1.58 6.81
CA VAL A 262 -9.84 1.39 6.98
C VAL A 262 -9.54 0.97 8.41
N GLY A 263 -8.74 -0.07 8.59
CA GLY A 263 -8.24 -0.41 9.92
C GLY A 263 -7.28 0.66 10.46
N ASN A 264 -7.53 1.15 11.67
CA ASN A 264 -6.65 2.11 12.36
C ASN A 264 -5.33 1.44 12.75
N SER A 265 -4.47 1.19 11.77
CA SER A 265 -3.24 0.42 11.96
C SER A 265 -2.18 0.74 10.93
N GLY A 266 -0.95 0.96 11.42
CA GLY A 266 0.18 1.24 10.55
C GLY A 266 -0.03 2.49 9.71
N GLY A 267 0.59 2.53 8.53
CA GLY A 267 0.45 3.65 7.60
C GLY A 267 -0.89 3.69 6.85
N ALA A 268 -1.82 2.77 7.11
CA ALA A 268 -3.16 2.82 6.51
C ALA A 268 -3.92 4.11 6.89
N VAL A 269 -3.66 4.65 8.07
CA VAL A 269 -4.23 5.91 8.55
C VAL A 269 -3.86 7.10 7.67
N ASP A 270 -2.70 7.06 7.01
CA ASP A 270 -2.24 8.13 6.12
C ASP A 270 -2.96 8.12 4.76
N ALA A 271 -3.72 7.07 4.46
CA ALA A 271 -4.45 6.90 3.20
C ALA A 271 -5.94 7.26 3.30
N VAL A 272 -6.36 7.91 4.38
CA VAL A 272 -7.75 8.31 4.62
C VAL A 272 -7.82 9.55 5.52
N LEU A 273 -8.78 10.43 5.26
CA LEU A 273 -9.20 11.48 6.19
C LEU A 273 -10.45 10.97 6.91
N ASP A 274 -10.30 10.62 8.20
CA ASP A 274 -11.39 10.00 8.98
C ASP A 274 -12.66 10.83 8.98
N GLN A 275 -13.80 10.21 8.78
CA GLN A 275 -15.15 10.78 8.66
C GLN A 275 -15.35 11.74 7.46
N ILE A 276 -14.31 11.97 6.64
CA ILE A 276 -14.36 12.85 5.45
C ILE A 276 -14.27 12.04 4.17
N THR A 277 -13.21 11.23 4.03
CA THR A 277 -12.98 10.39 2.83
C THR A 277 -13.22 8.90 3.07
N GLY A 278 -13.41 8.52 4.34
CA GLY A 278 -13.63 7.17 4.79
C GLY A 278 -13.79 7.10 6.30
N VAL A 279 -13.79 5.90 6.84
CA VAL A 279 -14.00 5.62 8.27
C VAL A 279 -12.85 4.79 8.82
N LEU A 280 -12.18 5.29 9.87
CA LEU A 280 -11.21 4.51 10.64
C LEU A 280 -11.92 3.64 11.67
N ILE A 281 -11.51 2.36 11.74
CA ILE A 281 -12.11 1.38 12.66
C ILE A 281 -11.03 0.59 13.40
N ASP A 282 -11.37 0.08 14.58
CA ASP A 282 -10.58 -0.94 15.23
C ASP A 282 -10.76 -2.28 14.52
N SER A 283 -9.71 -2.75 13.87
CA SER A 283 -9.68 -3.99 13.09
C SER A 283 -9.90 -5.26 13.92
N SER A 284 -9.77 -5.18 15.25
CA SER A 284 -10.05 -6.29 16.17
C SER A 284 -11.52 -6.35 16.58
N ASN A 285 -12.26 -5.25 16.39
CA ASN A 285 -13.66 -5.11 16.75
C ASN A 285 -14.58 -5.40 15.58
N VAL A 286 -15.06 -6.65 15.50
CA VAL A 286 -15.98 -7.13 14.45
C VAL A 286 -17.27 -6.31 14.39
N ASP A 287 -17.76 -5.86 15.53
CA ASP A 287 -18.99 -5.09 15.63
C ASP A 287 -18.84 -3.69 15.06
N GLN A 288 -17.70 -3.06 15.32
CA GLN A 288 -17.37 -1.75 14.75
C GLN A 288 -17.20 -1.85 13.22
N ILE A 289 -16.59 -2.93 12.72
CA ILE A 289 -16.48 -3.18 11.26
C ILE A 289 -17.88 -3.30 10.66
N ALA A 290 -18.76 -4.12 11.25
CA ALA A 290 -20.11 -4.31 10.76
C ALA A 290 -20.92 -3.01 10.79
N ALA A 291 -20.84 -2.26 11.89
CA ALA A 291 -21.55 -1.00 12.04
C ALA A 291 -21.09 0.07 11.03
N ALA A 292 -19.78 0.21 10.81
CA ALA A 292 -19.25 1.17 9.84
C ALA A 292 -19.73 0.86 8.41
N ILE A 293 -19.67 -0.39 8.00
CA ILE A 293 -20.14 -0.83 6.67
C ILE A 293 -21.64 -0.66 6.56
N SER A 294 -22.44 -1.11 7.55
CA SER A 294 -23.89 -0.99 7.55
C SER A 294 -24.37 0.46 7.50
N ASN A 295 -23.69 1.38 8.21
CA ASN A 295 -23.99 2.80 8.16
C ASN A 295 -23.78 3.42 6.76
N LEU A 296 -22.73 3.03 6.06
CA LEU A 296 -22.47 3.47 4.69
C LEU A 296 -23.52 2.89 3.71
N LEU A 297 -23.84 1.62 3.86
CA LEU A 297 -24.89 0.99 3.05
C LEU A 297 -26.29 1.58 3.32
N ALA A 298 -26.62 1.95 4.56
CA ALA A 298 -27.89 2.55 4.93
C ALA A 298 -28.07 3.99 4.43
N LYS A 299 -26.96 4.70 4.15
CA LYS A 299 -26.96 6.12 3.76
C LYS A 299 -26.22 6.34 2.44
N PRO A 300 -26.76 5.85 1.31
CA PRO A 300 -26.05 5.85 0.02
C PRO A 300 -25.65 7.23 -0.45
N ASP A 301 -26.43 8.27 -0.21
CA ASP A 301 -26.08 9.64 -0.59
C ASP A 301 -24.87 10.17 0.21
N ALA A 302 -24.85 9.94 1.53
CA ALA A 302 -23.72 10.32 2.36
C ALA A 302 -22.46 9.49 2.02
N ALA A 303 -22.60 8.20 1.75
CA ALA A 303 -21.54 7.34 1.29
C ALA A 303 -20.94 7.82 -0.04
N LYS A 304 -21.81 8.22 -0.99
CA LYS A 304 -21.40 8.79 -2.27
C LYS A 304 -20.65 10.12 -2.09
N GLN A 305 -21.15 11.01 -1.22
CA GLN A 305 -20.47 12.28 -0.90
C GLN A 305 -19.07 12.01 -0.30
N MET A 306 -18.95 11.06 0.65
CA MET A 306 -17.69 10.64 1.22
C MET A 306 -16.71 10.09 0.16
N GLY A 307 -17.21 9.26 -0.77
CA GLY A 307 -16.41 8.75 -1.88
C GLY A 307 -15.95 9.86 -2.84
N GLN A 308 -16.82 10.83 -3.14
CA GLN A 308 -16.47 12.00 -3.95
C GLN A 308 -15.41 12.88 -3.27
N ALA A 309 -15.54 13.12 -1.97
CA ALA A 309 -14.53 13.81 -1.18
C ALA A 309 -13.18 13.06 -1.22
N GLY A 310 -13.23 11.71 -1.11
CA GLY A 310 -12.06 10.86 -1.24
C GLY A 310 -11.38 11.00 -2.60
N ARG A 311 -12.15 11.00 -3.68
CA ARG A 311 -11.61 11.21 -5.03
C ARG A 311 -10.97 12.58 -5.19
N GLY A 312 -11.62 13.65 -4.74
CA GLY A 312 -11.08 15.01 -4.77
C GLY A 312 -9.73 15.07 -4.04
N TRP A 313 -9.68 14.53 -2.81
CA TRP A 313 -8.46 14.50 -2.01
C TRP A 313 -7.32 13.71 -2.69
N VAL A 314 -7.63 12.59 -3.36
CA VAL A 314 -6.61 11.84 -4.11
C VAL A 314 -6.11 12.62 -5.32
N ILE A 315 -6.98 13.29 -6.06
CA ILE A 315 -6.60 14.13 -7.20
C ILE A 315 -5.67 15.26 -6.73
N ASP A 316 -5.98 15.92 -5.61
CA ASP A 316 -5.22 17.07 -5.14
C ASP A 316 -3.86 16.68 -4.51
N ASN A 317 -3.78 15.49 -3.85
CA ASN A 317 -2.63 15.17 -3.00
C ASN A 317 -1.83 13.94 -3.45
N TRP A 318 -2.42 13.04 -4.27
CA TRP A 318 -1.83 11.73 -4.57
C TRP A 318 -1.66 11.43 -6.06
N GLN A 319 -1.73 12.42 -6.92
CA GLN A 319 -1.55 12.28 -8.37
C GLN A 319 -0.17 11.71 -8.71
N LEU A 320 -0.15 10.69 -9.59
CA LEU A 320 1.08 10.04 -10.05
C LEU A 320 2.08 11.02 -10.66
N ASP A 321 1.60 11.94 -11.53
CA ASP A 321 2.47 12.91 -12.20
C ASP A 321 3.14 13.88 -11.21
N SER A 322 2.41 14.33 -10.20
CA SER A 322 2.94 15.23 -9.16
C SER A 322 4.03 14.54 -8.34
N TRP A 323 3.78 13.30 -7.91
CA TRP A 323 4.76 12.52 -7.15
C TRP A 323 5.96 12.12 -8.01
N SER A 324 5.77 11.80 -9.28
CA SER A 324 6.86 11.49 -10.22
C SER A 324 7.76 12.70 -10.46
N LYS A 325 7.19 13.89 -10.66
CA LYS A 325 7.95 15.15 -10.79
C LYS A 325 8.73 15.46 -9.52
N LYS A 326 8.09 15.35 -8.34
CA LYS A 326 8.74 15.55 -7.03
C LYS A 326 9.91 14.58 -6.84
N PHE A 327 9.71 13.30 -7.15
CA PHE A 327 10.77 12.29 -7.03
C PHE A 327 11.93 12.56 -7.99
N ASN A 328 11.62 12.90 -9.24
CA ASN A 328 12.66 13.24 -10.22
C ASN A 328 13.52 14.41 -9.76
N LYS A 329 12.90 15.50 -9.29
CA LYS A 329 13.59 16.67 -8.74
C LYS A 329 14.53 16.29 -7.59
N ILE A 330 14.07 15.47 -6.65
CA ILE A 330 14.89 14.97 -5.54
C ILE A 330 16.06 14.11 -6.04
N LEU A 331 15.80 13.26 -7.04
CA LEU A 331 16.84 12.32 -7.54
C LEU A 331 17.90 13.01 -8.36
N ILE A 332 17.59 14.05 -9.13
CA ILE A 332 18.59 14.81 -9.90
C ILE A 332 19.28 15.90 -9.09
N GLY A 333 18.74 16.28 -7.92
CA GLY A 333 19.35 17.24 -7.00
C GLY A 333 19.06 18.70 -7.37
N ASP A 334 17.87 18.97 -7.95
CA ASP A 334 17.37 20.32 -8.30
C ASP A 334 16.50 20.92 -7.18
#